data_f68bee7404720047a3897d2bf9c0a136
#
_entry.id   f68bee7404720047a3897d2bf9c0a136
#
_cell.length_a   1.000
_cell.length_b   1.000
_cell.length_c   1.000
_cell.angle_alpha   90.00
_cell.angle_beta   90.00
_cell.angle_gamma   90.00
#
_symmetry.space_group_name_H-M   'P 1'
#
loop_
_entity.id
_entity.type
_entity.pdbx_description
1 polymer ?
#
loop_
_entity_poly.entity_id
_entity_poly.type
_entity_poly.pdbx_seq_one_letter_code
_entity_poly.pdbx_strand_id
1 'polypeptide(L)'
;MSFTKHLTARLFLRGFNNYIVERIDEILAKYKDRSELIDILEEVQEAFGYVSEDNMLKIEQTLKIPMVDIYGVATFYAAFRLKPAGRHVIKICSGTSCHVKGADALHSYLEERLGVRDGETTKDGRFTFERVNCIGACAYAPAMLVDDDVYGELSKEKIDRVLEQYK
;
A
#
# COMPACT_ATOMS: atom_id res chain seq x y z
N MET A 1 -5.34 -3.97 -40.40
CA MET A 1 -5.10 -5.00 -39.35
C MET A 1 -5.04 -4.35 -37.95
N SER A 2 -6.10 -3.65 -37.50
CA SER A 2 -6.10 -2.96 -36.18
C SER A 2 -7.34 -3.20 -35.32
N PHE A 3 -8.27 -4.05 -35.76
CA PHE A 3 -9.56 -4.26 -35.05
C PHE A 3 -9.52 -5.39 -34.00
N THR A 4 -8.55 -6.29 -34.05
CA THR A 4 -8.48 -7.49 -33.20
C THR A 4 -7.83 -7.22 -31.84
N LYS A 5 -6.98 -6.19 -31.70
CA LYS A 5 -6.29 -5.86 -30.44
C LYS A 5 -7.22 -5.19 -29.41
N HIS A 6 -8.27 -4.46 -29.84
CA HIS A 6 -9.20 -3.82 -28.92
C HIS A 6 -10.27 -4.77 -28.35
N LEU A 7 -10.56 -5.86 -29.04
CA LEU A 7 -11.56 -6.83 -28.59
C LEU A 7 -11.01 -7.75 -27.50
N THR A 8 -9.75 -8.17 -27.62
CA THR A 8 -9.06 -9.00 -26.61
C THR A 8 -8.81 -8.24 -25.29
N ALA A 9 -8.46 -6.96 -25.35
CA ALA A 9 -8.30 -6.14 -24.14
C ALA A 9 -9.64 -5.93 -23.39
N ARG A 10 -10.75 -5.73 -24.12
CA ARG A 10 -12.08 -5.60 -23.50
C ARG A 10 -12.61 -6.90 -22.89
N LEU A 11 -12.31 -8.05 -23.48
CA LEU A 11 -12.65 -9.36 -22.91
C LEU A 11 -11.82 -9.68 -21.67
N PHE A 12 -10.52 -9.35 -21.70
CA PHE A 12 -9.61 -9.52 -20.55
C PHE A 12 -10.02 -8.62 -19.38
N LEU A 13 -10.36 -7.36 -19.63
CA LEU A 13 -10.88 -6.42 -18.62
C LEU A 13 -12.25 -6.85 -18.07
N ARG A 14 -13.13 -7.45 -18.88
CA ARG A 14 -14.42 -8.01 -18.40
C ARG A 14 -14.22 -9.23 -17.50
N GLY A 15 -13.31 -10.14 -17.83
CA GLY A 15 -13.00 -11.30 -17.00
C GLY A 15 -12.35 -10.89 -15.67
N PHE A 16 -11.44 -9.90 -15.70
CA PHE A 16 -10.79 -9.36 -14.51
C PHE A 16 -11.79 -8.60 -13.61
N ASN A 17 -12.70 -7.83 -14.20
CA ASN A 17 -13.74 -7.11 -13.46
C ASN A 17 -14.77 -8.06 -12.82
N ASN A 18 -15.17 -9.15 -13.49
CA ASN A 18 -16.05 -10.19 -12.91
C ASN A 18 -15.38 -10.89 -11.72
N TYR A 19 -14.09 -11.23 -11.82
CA TYR A 19 -13.34 -11.88 -10.74
C TYR A 19 -13.26 -10.98 -9.49
N ILE A 20 -13.02 -9.68 -9.69
CA ILE A 20 -12.99 -8.69 -8.58
C ILE A 20 -14.36 -8.58 -7.92
N VAL A 21 -15.44 -8.52 -8.72
CA VAL A 21 -16.82 -8.41 -8.21
C VAL A 21 -17.22 -9.66 -7.44
N GLU A 22 -16.93 -10.84 -7.95
CA GLU A 22 -17.24 -12.11 -7.26
C GLU A 22 -16.50 -12.22 -5.93
N ARG A 23 -15.21 -11.86 -5.89
CA ARG A 23 -14.40 -11.96 -4.68
C ARG A 23 -14.83 -10.97 -3.59
N ILE A 24 -15.21 -9.74 -3.93
CA ILE A 24 -15.73 -8.81 -2.93
C ILE A 24 -17.09 -9.24 -2.39
N ASP A 25 -17.97 -9.80 -3.24
CA ASP A 25 -19.26 -10.32 -2.80
C ASP A 25 -19.11 -11.51 -1.84
N GLU A 26 -18.12 -12.38 -2.05
CA GLU A 26 -17.77 -13.47 -1.11
C GLU A 26 -17.28 -12.94 0.24
N ILE A 27 -16.49 -11.89 0.23
CA ILE A 27 -16.02 -11.22 1.47
C ILE A 27 -17.22 -10.65 2.21
N LEU A 28 -18.03 -9.82 1.53
CA LEU A 28 -19.14 -9.11 2.16
C LEU A 28 -20.26 -10.03 2.66
N ALA A 29 -20.39 -11.23 2.07
CA ALA A 29 -21.37 -12.22 2.53
C ALA A 29 -21.12 -12.75 3.96
N LYS A 30 -19.91 -12.59 4.49
CA LYS A 30 -19.52 -13.02 5.85
C LYS A 30 -19.96 -12.02 6.93
N TYR A 31 -20.18 -10.76 6.54
CA TYR A 31 -20.41 -9.63 7.42
C TYR A 31 -21.86 -9.14 7.38
N LYS A 32 -22.32 -8.50 8.44
CA LYS A 32 -23.72 -8.12 8.57
C LYS A 32 -23.95 -6.63 8.84
N ASP A 33 -23.02 -5.99 9.54
CA ASP A 33 -23.26 -4.63 10.00
C ASP A 33 -21.97 -3.79 10.15
N ARG A 34 -22.18 -2.52 10.56
CA ARG A 34 -21.12 -1.53 10.71
C ARG A 34 -20.09 -1.87 11.79
N SER A 35 -20.40 -2.69 12.78
CA SER A 35 -19.47 -3.02 13.88
C SER A 35 -18.24 -3.80 13.37
N GLU A 36 -18.39 -4.45 12.22
CA GLU A 36 -17.36 -5.28 11.59
C GLU A 36 -16.57 -4.52 10.49
N LEU A 37 -16.74 -3.17 10.39
CA LEU A 37 -16.18 -2.38 9.29
C LEU A 37 -14.64 -2.47 9.19
N ILE A 38 -13.93 -2.54 10.30
CA ILE A 38 -12.47 -2.68 10.31
C ILE A 38 -12.08 -4.04 9.72
N ASP A 39 -12.71 -5.11 10.15
CA ASP A 39 -12.44 -6.47 9.64
C ASP A 39 -12.75 -6.58 8.14
N ILE A 40 -13.83 -5.93 7.69
CA ILE A 40 -14.21 -5.84 6.27
C ILE A 40 -13.10 -5.16 5.47
N LEU A 41 -12.62 -4.02 5.93
CA LEU A 41 -11.58 -3.25 5.23
C LEU A 41 -10.24 -3.99 5.24
N GLU A 42 -9.90 -4.71 6.31
CA GLU A 42 -8.71 -5.55 6.38
C GLU A 42 -8.78 -6.70 5.36
N GLU A 43 -9.90 -7.45 5.33
CA GLU A 43 -10.05 -8.55 4.38
C GLU A 43 -10.09 -8.08 2.92
N VAL A 44 -10.71 -6.92 2.66
CA VAL A 44 -10.69 -6.27 1.34
C VAL A 44 -9.25 -5.88 0.97
N GLN A 45 -8.51 -5.27 1.88
CA GLN A 45 -7.12 -4.89 1.60
C GLN A 45 -6.22 -6.10 1.39
N GLU A 46 -6.41 -7.18 2.16
CA GLU A 46 -5.67 -8.43 1.95
C GLU A 46 -5.96 -9.05 0.57
N ALA A 47 -7.23 -9.02 0.15
CA ALA A 47 -7.64 -9.60 -1.12
C ALA A 47 -7.20 -8.80 -2.35
N PHE A 48 -7.18 -7.46 -2.26
CA PHE A 48 -6.97 -6.54 -3.39
C PHE A 48 -5.69 -5.71 -3.28
N GLY A 49 -4.96 -5.79 -2.14
CA GLY A 49 -3.75 -5.02 -1.86
C GLY A 49 -4.00 -3.58 -1.38
N TYR A 50 -5.22 -3.06 -1.57
CA TYR A 50 -5.66 -1.73 -1.12
C TYR A 50 -7.19 -1.64 -1.12
N VAL A 51 -7.74 -0.63 -0.46
CA VAL A 51 -9.18 -0.34 -0.41
C VAL A 51 -9.49 0.72 -1.47
N SER A 52 -9.98 0.28 -2.63
CA SER A 52 -10.37 1.18 -3.72
C SER A 52 -11.71 1.88 -3.46
N GLU A 53 -11.96 2.98 -4.17
CA GLU A 53 -13.27 3.65 -4.16
C GLU A 53 -14.40 2.71 -4.60
N ASP A 54 -14.16 1.88 -5.62
CA ASP A 54 -15.13 0.87 -6.08
C ASP A 54 -15.44 -0.16 -4.99
N ASN A 55 -14.44 -0.59 -4.21
CA ASN A 55 -14.64 -1.49 -3.08
C ASN A 55 -15.48 -0.82 -1.99
N MET A 56 -15.20 0.44 -1.66
CA MET A 56 -16.00 1.20 -0.68
C MET A 56 -17.45 1.38 -1.13
N LEU A 57 -17.68 1.71 -2.41
CA LEU A 57 -19.03 1.80 -2.98
C LEU A 57 -19.77 0.46 -2.89
N LYS A 58 -19.08 -0.66 -3.11
CA LYS A 58 -19.67 -1.97 -2.99
C LYS A 58 -20.04 -2.33 -1.55
N ILE A 59 -19.19 -1.97 -0.57
CA ILE A 59 -19.47 -2.11 0.85
C ILE A 59 -20.72 -1.30 1.23
N GLU A 60 -20.80 -0.02 0.82
CA GLU A 60 -21.95 0.83 1.05
C GLU A 60 -23.24 0.23 0.49
N GLN A 61 -23.20 -0.21 -0.76
CA GLN A 61 -24.38 -0.77 -1.44
C GLN A 61 -24.88 -2.08 -0.80
N THR A 62 -23.95 -2.93 -0.36
CA THR A 62 -24.28 -4.27 0.16
C THR A 62 -24.71 -4.21 1.62
N LEU A 63 -23.89 -3.57 2.47
CA LEU A 63 -24.07 -3.56 3.92
C LEU A 63 -24.83 -2.32 4.43
N LYS A 64 -25.18 -1.38 3.52
CA LYS A 64 -25.86 -0.12 3.86
C LYS A 64 -25.09 0.75 4.88
N ILE A 65 -23.76 0.64 4.89
CA ILE A 65 -22.89 1.48 5.71
C ILE A 65 -22.63 2.77 4.93
N PRO A 66 -22.88 3.97 5.48
CA PRO A 66 -22.66 5.22 4.76
C PRO A 66 -21.20 5.39 4.32
N MET A 67 -20.98 5.90 3.11
CA MET A 67 -19.64 6.15 2.56
C MET A 67 -18.77 7.00 3.48
N VAL A 68 -19.36 7.98 4.17
CA VAL A 68 -18.63 8.85 5.12
C VAL A 68 -18.01 8.05 6.27
N ASP A 69 -18.66 6.99 6.73
CA ASP A 69 -18.16 6.13 7.79
C ASP A 69 -17.03 5.23 7.27
N ILE A 70 -17.23 4.63 6.07
CA ILE A 70 -16.25 3.77 5.42
C ILE A 70 -14.96 4.56 5.15
N TYR A 71 -15.08 5.72 4.51
CA TYR A 71 -13.96 6.58 4.19
C TYR A 71 -13.29 7.15 5.45
N GLY A 72 -14.09 7.50 6.48
CA GLY A 72 -13.60 7.97 7.76
C GLY A 72 -12.71 6.93 8.45
N VAL A 73 -13.13 5.66 8.51
CA VAL A 73 -12.34 4.57 9.07
C VAL A 73 -11.10 4.29 8.22
N ALA A 74 -11.26 4.20 6.91
CA ALA A 74 -10.17 3.91 5.98
C ALA A 74 -9.06 4.99 5.97
N THR A 75 -9.40 6.25 6.27
CA THR A 75 -8.43 7.34 6.37
C THR A 75 -7.88 7.57 7.78
N PHE A 76 -8.62 7.16 8.82
CA PHE A 76 -8.20 7.30 10.20
C PHE A 76 -7.08 6.30 10.56
N TYR A 77 -7.21 5.06 10.12
CA TYR A 77 -6.22 4.03 10.42
C TYR A 77 -5.13 4.00 9.34
N ALA A 78 -3.89 4.30 9.74
CA ALA A 78 -2.71 4.27 8.85
C ALA A 78 -2.38 2.89 8.27
N ALA A 79 -3.04 1.83 8.75
CA ALA A 79 -2.92 0.47 8.21
C ALA A 79 -3.58 0.32 6.83
N PHE A 80 -4.59 1.16 6.51
CA PHE A 80 -5.30 1.07 5.25
C PHE A 80 -4.65 1.90 4.15
N ARG A 81 -4.57 1.30 2.96
CA ARG A 81 -4.10 1.93 1.73
C ARG A 81 -5.27 2.20 0.80
N LEU A 82 -5.40 3.46 0.35
CA LEU A 82 -6.44 3.89 -0.59
C LEU A 82 -5.95 3.90 -2.05
N LYS A 83 -4.67 3.59 -2.26
CA LYS A 83 -4.03 3.52 -3.58
C LYS A 83 -3.24 2.23 -3.69
N PRO A 84 -3.11 1.67 -4.90
CA PRO A 84 -2.29 0.48 -5.10
C PRO A 84 -0.85 0.74 -4.68
N ALA A 85 -0.28 -0.18 -3.91
CA ALA A 85 1.14 -0.18 -3.60
C ALA A 85 1.95 -0.63 -4.83
N GLY A 86 3.22 -0.24 -4.86
CA GLY A 86 4.19 -0.81 -5.77
C GLY A 86 4.48 -2.28 -5.44
N ARG A 87 5.28 -2.93 -6.30
CA ARG A 87 5.71 -4.32 -6.08
C ARG A 87 6.45 -4.51 -4.76
N HIS A 88 7.16 -3.48 -4.31
CA HIS A 88 7.90 -3.44 -3.06
C HIS A 88 7.54 -2.20 -2.26
N VAL A 89 7.42 -2.35 -0.95
CA VAL A 89 7.11 -1.25 -0.03
C VAL A 89 8.34 -0.96 0.83
N ILE A 90 8.87 0.26 0.68
CA ILE A 90 9.99 0.76 1.48
C ILE A 90 9.41 1.53 2.65
N LYS A 91 9.69 1.07 3.88
CA LYS A 91 9.31 1.76 5.12
C LYS A 91 10.54 2.23 5.85
N ILE A 92 10.79 3.55 5.86
CA ILE A 92 11.93 4.11 6.59
C ILE A 92 11.49 4.62 7.97
N CYS A 93 12.27 4.24 8.99
CA CYS A 93 11.99 4.58 10.37
C CYS A 93 12.31 6.04 10.68
N SER A 94 11.37 6.78 11.29
CA SER A 94 11.52 8.13 11.82
C SER A 94 11.49 8.18 13.35
N GLY A 95 11.53 7.02 14.04
CA GLY A 95 11.58 6.94 15.48
C GLY A 95 12.82 7.62 16.07
N THR A 96 12.78 7.95 17.35
CA THR A 96 13.80 8.78 18.05
C THR A 96 15.24 8.31 17.80
N SER A 97 15.54 7.00 17.93
CA SER A 97 16.89 6.48 17.70
C SER A 97 17.36 6.68 16.25
N CYS A 98 16.48 6.49 15.27
CA CYS A 98 16.80 6.70 13.86
C CYS A 98 16.95 8.19 13.54
N HIS A 99 16.07 9.03 14.09
CA HIS A 99 16.13 10.49 13.95
C HIS A 99 17.45 11.05 14.46
N VAL A 100 17.86 10.70 15.70
CA VAL A 100 19.13 11.14 16.30
C VAL A 100 20.34 10.68 15.48
N LYS A 101 20.24 9.55 14.80
CA LYS A 101 21.30 9.02 13.90
C LYS A 101 21.16 9.50 12.45
N GLY A 102 20.38 10.54 12.19
CA GLY A 102 20.31 11.22 10.89
C GLY A 102 19.33 10.62 9.87
N ALA A 103 18.30 9.92 10.32
CA ALA A 103 17.29 9.35 9.41
C ALA A 103 16.62 10.38 8.50
N ASP A 104 16.44 11.63 8.93
CA ASP A 104 15.81 12.68 8.10
C ASP A 104 16.61 12.96 6.80
N ALA A 105 17.93 12.92 6.87
CA ALA A 105 18.79 13.08 5.69
C ALA A 105 18.62 11.89 4.72
N LEU A 106 18.37 10.68 5.26
CA LEU A 106 18.12 9.47 4.46
C LEU A 106 16.70 9.46 3.88
N HIS A 107 15.71 10.04 4.57
CA HIS A 107 14.37 10.27 4.03
C HIS A 107 14.44 11.15 2.78
N SER A 108 15.05 12.34 2.91
CA SER A 108 15.21 13.27 1.79
C SER A 108 15.96 12.64 0.62
N TYR A 109 16.98 11.84 0.93
CA TYR A 109 17.74 11.11 -0.08
C TYR A 109 16.86 10.08 -0.83
N LEU A 110 16.02 9.33 -0.11
CA LEU A 110 15.10 8.36 -0.73
C LEU A 110 14.04 9.05 -1.61
N GLU A 111 13.46 10.16 -1.15
CA GLU A 111 12.53 10.96 -1.96
C GLU A 111 13.16 11.42 -3.26
N GLU A 112 14.37 11.96 -3.21
CA GLU A 112 15.12 12.38 -4.40
C GLU A 112 15.47 11.19 -5.31
N ARG A 113 15.94 10.10 -4.73
CA ARG A 113 16.41 8.92 -5.45
C ARG A 113 15.30 8.16 -6.17
N LEU A 114 14.12 8.10 -5.56
CA LEU A 114 12.93 7.43 -6.08
C LEU A 114 12.04 8.38 -6.93
N GLY A 115 12.19 9.69 -6.75
CA GLY A 115 11.37 10.71 -7.40
C GLY A 115 9.91 10.70 -6.92
N VAL A 116 9.67 10.31 -5.65
CA VAL A 116 8.36 10.23 -5.02
C VAL A 116 8.42 10.78 -3.61
N ARG A 117 7.28 11.21 -3.09
CA ARG A 117 7.11 11.64 -1.70
C ARG A 117 6.61 10.50 -0.82
N ASP A 118 6.58 10.76 0.48
CA ASP A 118 5.98 9.88 1.48
C ASP A 118 4.55 9.47 1.08
N GLY A 119 4.27 8.17 1.12
CA GLY A 119 3.00 7.58 0.72
C GLY A 119 2.81 7.42 -0.81
N GLU A 120 3.80 7.77 -1.65
CA GLU A 120 3.68 7.68 -3.10
C GLU A 120 4.40 6.45 -3.67
N THR A 121 3.94 6.04 -4.85
CA THR A 121 4.50 4.93 -5.63
C THR A 121 5.27 5.48 -6.84
N THR A 122 6.43 4.90 -7.14
CA THR A 122 7.22 5.25 -8.32
C THR A 122 6.44 5.02 -9.60
N LYS A 123 6.71 5.82 -10.65
CA LYS A 123 5.97 5.77 -11.93
C LYS A 123 6.03 4.42 -12.63
N ASP A 124 7.08 3.63 -12.37
CA ASP A 124 7.24 2.28 -12.88
C ASP A 124 6.48 1.22 -12.05
N GLY A 125 5.77 1.64 -10.97
CA GLY A 125 5.03 0.77 -10.08
C GLY A 125 5.91 -0.16 -9.24
N ARG A 126 7.23 0.10 -9.15
CA ARG A 126 8.16 -0.79 -8.47
C ARG A 126 8.19 -0.58 -6.97
N PHE A 127 8.33 0.66 -6.53
CA PHE A 127 8.44 0.99 -5.11
C PHE A 127 7.32 1.90 -4.64
N THR A 128 6.76 1.60 -3.48
CA THR A 128 6.03 2.56 -2.66
C THR A 128 6.93 2.98 -1.52
N PHE A 129 7.04 4.28 -1.27
CA PHE A 129 7.85 4.83 -0.19
C PHE A 129 6.96 5.30 0.95
N GLU A 130 7.21 4.82 2.16
CA GLU A 130 6.45 5.17 3.36
C GLU A 130 7.40 5.56 4.50
N ARG A 131 7.07 6.66 5.16
CA ARG A 131 7.70 7.08 6.40
C ARG A 131 6.93 6.54 7.59
N VAL A 132 7.58 5.74 8.45
CA VAL A 132 6.91 5.11 9.60
C VAL A 132 7.54 5.55 10.91
N ASN A 133 6.74 5.57 12.01
CA ASN A 133 7.21 6.06 13.30
C ASN A 133 8.30 5.17 13.91
N CYS A 134 8.11 3.84 13.95
CA CYS A 134 9.10 2.91 14.48
C CYS A 134 8.89 1.51 13.93
N ILE A 135 9.99 0.87 13.50
CA ILE A 135 9.99 -0.52 13.00
C ILE A 135 10.55 -1.52 14.04
N GLY A 136 10.88 -1.08 15.27
CA GLY A 136 11.41 -1.95 16.32
C GLY A 136 12.89 -2.29 16.22
N ALA A 137 13.62 -1.82 15.20
CA ALA A 137 15.03 -2.16 14.95
C ALA A 137 16.02 -1.11 15.49
N CYS A 138 15.77 -0.55 16.67
CA CYS A 138 16.53 0.59 17.24
C CYS A 138 18.03 0.32 17.45
N ALA A 139 18.43 -0.92 17.71
CA ALA A 139 19.84 -1.30 17.83
C ALA A 139 20.63 -1.08 16.53
N TYR A 140 19.93 -1.23 15.40
CA TYR A 140 20.50 -1.08 14.05
C TYR A 140 20.17 0.26 13.40
N ALA A 141 19.78 1.26 14.19
CA ALA A 141 19.42 2.59 13.68
C ALA A 141 20.61 3.27 12.96
N PRO A 142 20.37 4.03 11.86
CA PRO A 142 19.13 4.22 11.16
C PRO A 142 18.69 2.97 10.40
N ALA A 143 17.37 2.68 10.32
CA ALA A 143 16.89 1.44 9.75
C ALA A 143 15.67 1.66 8.84
N MET A 144 15.50 0.75 7.85
CA MET A 144 14.33 0.66 6.99
C MET A 144 13.91 -0.79 6.80
N LEU A 145 12.68 -0.98 6.32
CA LEU A 145 12.19 -2.24 5.78
C LEU A 145 12.05 -2.10 4.26
N VAL A 146 12.28 -3.18 3.54
CA VAL A 146 11.78 -3.36 2.18
C VAL A 146 10.97 -4.65 2.22
N ASP A 147 9.66 -4.52 2.06
CA ASP A 147 8.68 -5.55 2.36
C ASP A 147 8.85 -6.05 3.82
N ASP A 148 9.29 -7.29 4.04
CA ASP A 148 9.54 -7.86 5.36
C ASP A 148 11.02 -7.86 5.76
N ASP A 149 11.93 -7.47 4.86
CA ASP A 149 13.37 -7.49 5.09
C ASP A 149 13.84 -6.22 5.82
N VAL A 150 14.55 -6.40 6.94
CA VAL A 150 15.09 -5.30 7.78
C VAL A 150 16.50 -4.94 7.36
N TYR A 151 16.73 -3.67 7.06
CA TYR A 151 18.04 -3.10 6.76
C TYR A 151 18.40 -2.03 7.77
N GLY A 152 19.45 -2.26 8.56
CA GLY A 152 19.94 -1.33 9.57
C GLY A 152 21.27 -0.68 9.22
N GLU A 153 21.73 0.24 10.06
CA GLU A 153 22.98 0.98 9.87
C GLU A 153 23.06 1.61 8.47
N LEU A 154 21.98 2.32 8.12
CA LEU A 154 21.80 2.85 6.78
C LEU A 154 22.79 3.98 6.47
N SER A 155 23.32 3.94 5.26
CA SER A 155 23.98 5.05 4.58
C SER A 155 23.36 5.18 3.17
N LYS A 156 23.64 6.27 2.46
CA LYS A 156 23.18 6.47 1.07
C LYS A 156 23.63 5.33 0.17
N GLU A 157 24.89 4.90 0.29
CA GLU A 157 25.48 3.82 -0.48
C GLU A 157 24.87 2.46 -0.14
N LYS A 158 24.45 2.26 1.11
CA LYS A 158 23.75 1.03 1.51
C LYS A 158 22.34 1.00 0.96
N ILE A 159 21.64 2.14 0.99
CA ILE A 159 20.31 2.28 0.39
C ILE A 159 20.36 1.94 -1.10
N ASP A 160 21.29 2.51 -1.87
CA ASP A 160 21.44 2.22 -3.30
C ASP A 160 21.66 0.74 -3.57
N ARG A 161 22.54 0.08 -2.82
CA ARG A 161 22.80 -1.35 -2.93
C ARG A 161 21.55 -2.20 -2.62
N VAL A 162 20.76 -1.80 -1.64
CA VAL A 162 19.51 -2.51 -1.31
C VAL A 162 18.50 -2.32 -2.44
N LEU A 163 18.28 -1.10 -2.93
CA LEU A 163 17.34 -0.84 -4.03
C LEU A 163 17.69 -1.61 -5.31
N GLU A 164 18.98 -1.90 -5.54
CA GLU A 164 19.43 -2.70 -6.68
C GLU A 164 19.06 -4.17 -6.59
N GLN A 165 18.81 -4.71 -5.40
CA GLN A 165 18.40 -6.11 -5.19
C GLN A 165 16.95 -6.38 -5.60
N TYR A 166 16.12 -5.34 -5.58
CA TYR A 166 14.68 -5.40 -5.86
C TYR A 166 14.35 -4.90 -7.30
N LYS A 167 15.06 -5.42 -8.30
CA LYS A 167 14.88 -5.04 -9.73
C LYS A 167 13.74 -5.76 -10.40
#